data_3128f5c22ba86323874af6fbb61ab152
#
_entry.id   3128f5c22ba86323874af6fbb61ab152
#
_cell.length_a   1.000
_cell.length_b   1.000
_cell.length_c   1.000
_cell.angle_alpha   90.00
_cell.angle_beta   90.00
_cell.angle_gamma   90.00
#
_symmetry.space_group_name_H-M   'P 1'
#
loop_
_entity.id
_entity.type
_entity.pdbx_description
1 polymer ?
#
loop_
_entity_poly.entity_id
_entity_poly.type
_entity_poly.pdbx_seq_one_letter_code
_entity_poly.pdbx_strand_id
1 'polypeptide(L)'
;FGFFDENLPACEDYDFWLRFCAFEDVHFVNENLLIKNGGHDQQLSKKHWGMDRFRVTALEKLLKDQGLSEFKRKETIKELIFKLQVLIDGGRKRKKDAFVKKLDKKKTMLEVILSNERNGKV
;
A
#
# COMPACT_ATOMS: atom_id res chain seq x y z
N PHE A 1 2.59 -4.06 18.26
CA PHE A 1 2.02 -3.57 16.97
C PHE A 1 1.25 -2.26 17.12
N GLY A 2 0.87 -1.89 18.33
CA GLY A 2 0.12 -0.68 18.62
C GLY A 2 -1.33 -0.73 18.14
N PHE A 3 -1.93 0.44 18.10
CA PHE A 3 -3.34 0.63 17.70
C PHE A 3 -3.46 0.98 16.21
N PHE A 4 -4.68 1.16 15.75
CA PHE A 4 -4.94 1.72 14.44
C PHE A 4 -4.37 3.13 14.33
N ASP A 5 -3.87 3.48 13.14
CA ASP A 5 -3.34 4.82 12.88
C ASP A 5 -4.49 5.81 12.70
N GLU A 6 -4.70 6.67 13.67
CA GLU A 6 -5.78 7.67 13.66
C GLU A 6 -5.56 8.78 12.62
N ASN A 7 -4.36 8.90 12.05
CA ASN A 7 -4.07 9.83 10.98
C ASN A 7 -4.54 9.35 9.61
N LEU A 8 -4.96 8.07 9.51
CA LEU A 8 -5.51 7.51 8.27
C LEU A 8 -7.04 7.65 8.28
N PRO A 9 -7.61 8.43 7.35
CA PRO A 9 -9.08 8.56 7.24
C PRO A 9 -9.77 7.26 6.80
N ALA A 10 -9.01 6.37 6.15
CA ALA A 10 -9.45 5.07 5.69
C ALA A 10 -8.25 4.14 5.57
N CYS A 11 -8.48 2.84 5.37
CA CYS A 11 -7.43 1.81 5.27
C CYS A 11 -6.58 1.66 6.54
N GLU A 12 -7.13 2.02 7.70
CA GLU A 12 -6.50 1.82 9.00
C GLU A 12 -6.29 0.33 9.30
N ASP A 13 -7.20 -0.52 8.85
CA ASP A 13 -7.10 -1.97 8.92
C ASP A 13 -5.96 -2.50 8.02
N TYR A 14 -5.83 -1.97 6.81
CA TYR A 14 -4.74 -2.30 5.89
C TYR A 14 -3.38 -1.99 6.51
N ASP A 15 -3.21 -0.81 7.09
CA ASP A 15 -2.00 -0.39 7.81
C ASP A 15 -1.69 -1.33 8.98
N PHE A 16 -2.69 -1.66 9.77
CA PHE A 16 -2.54 -2.58 10.90
C PHE A 16 -2.05 -3.96 10.44
N TRP A 17 -2.70 -4.54 9.42
CA TRP A 17 -2.32 -5.86 8.90
C TRP A 17 -0.94 -5.87 8.25
N LEU A 18 -0.53 -4.80 7.58
CA LEU A 18 0.84 -4.67 7.08
C LEU A 18 1.87 -4.76 8.21
N ARG A 19 1.66 -4.01 9.28
CA ARG A 19 2.56 -4.02 10.44
C ARG A 19 2.58 -5.38 11.14
N PHE A 20 1.42 -6.00 11.28
CA PHE A 20 1.30 -7.33 11.88
C PHE A 20 2.03 -8.39 11.03
N CYS A 21 1.68 -8.51 9.75
CA CYS A 21 2.24 -9.51 8.85
C CYS A 21 3.72 -9.28 8.50
N ALA A 22 4.25 -8.11 8.80
CA ALA A 22 5.69 -7.85 8.64
C ALA A 22 6.53 -8.72 9.58
N PHE A 23 6.01 -9.05 10.75
CA PHE A 23 6.74 -9.74 11.81
C PHE A 23 6.10 -11.04 12.30
N GLU A 24 4.82 -11.24 12.02
CA GLU A 24 4.06 -12.41 12.46
C GLU A 24 3.51 -13.21 11.28
N ASP A 25 3.34 -14.51 11.49
CA ASP A 25 2.72 -15.39 10.51
C ASP A 25 1.20 -15.38 10.63
N VAL A 26 0.53 -15.55 9.49
CA VAL A 26 -0.93 -15.63 9.41
C VAL A 26 -1.31 -16.98 8.82
N HIS A 27 -2.21 -17.69 9.49
CA HIS A 27 -2.74 -18.96 9.01
C HIS A 27 -3.99 -18.75 8.16
N PHE A 28 -4.05 -19.44 7.04
CA PHE A 28 -5.21 -19.41 6.16
C PHE A 28 -6.14 -20.60 6.48
N VAL A 29 -7.42 -20.30 6.69
CA VAL A 29 -8.48 -21.31 6.86
C VAL A 29 -9.27 -21.40 5.56
N ASN A 30 -9.15 -22.52 4.85
CA ASN A 30 -9.79 -22.73 3.55
C ASN A 30 -11.26 -23.15 3.71
N GLU A 31 -12.04 -22.32 4.38
CA GLU A 31 -13.48 -22.50 4.59
C GLU A 31 -14.19 -21.16 4.53
N ASN A 32 -15.41 -21.15 4.00
CA ASN A 32 -16.25 -19.94 3.98
C ASN A 32 -16.93 -19.76 5.34
N LEU A 33 -16.33 -18.95 6.19
CA LEU A 33 -16.79 -18.72 7.57
C LEU A 33 -17.63 -17.45 7.76
N LEU A 34 -17.69 -16.60 6.73
CA LEU A 34 -18.29 -15.29 6.83
C LEU A 34 -19.00 -14.91 5.53
N ILE A 35 -20.20 -14.32 5.65
CA ILE A 35 -20.88 -13.67 4.53
C ILE A 35 -20.70 -12.16 4.69
N LYS A 36 -20.07 -11.52 3.69
CA LYS A 36 -19.85 -10.09 3.71
C LYS A 36 -20.84 -9.38 2.79
N ASN A 37 -21.66 -8.51 3.37
CA ASN A 37 -22.55 -7.62 2.64
C ASN A 37 -21.91 -6.25 2.51
N GLY A 38 -21.65 -5.84 1.26
CA GLY A 38 -21.01 -4.56 0.98
C GLY A 38 -21.91 -3.65 0.15
N GLY A 39 -21.40 -2.49 -0.22
CA GLY A 39 -22.03 -1.59 -1.18
C GLY A 39 -23.00 -0.58 -0.59
N HIS A 40 -23.12 -0.45 0.74
CA HIS A 40 -23.94 0.59 1.36
C HIS A 40 -23.26 1.98 1.27
N ASP A 41 -24.08 3.06 1.30
CA ASP A 41 -23.60 4.43 1.05
C ASP A 41 -22.63 4.96 2.11
N GLN A 42 -22.66 4.44 3.33
CA GLN A 42 -21.77 4.84 4.42
C GLN A 42 -20.42 4.11 4.41
N GLN A 43 -20.19 3.22 3.45
CA GLN A 43 -18.95 2.49 3.34
C GLN A 43 -17.77 3.44 3.02
N LEU A 44 -16.65 3.33 3.76
CA LEU A 44 -15.50 4.23 3.62
C LEU A 44 -14.93 4.26 2.20
N SER A 45 -14.94 3.12 1.50
CA SER A 45 -14.50 3.02 0.10
C SER A 45 -15.31 3.89 -0.87
N LYS A 46 -16.54 4.25 -0.50
CA LYS A 46 -17.40 5.17 -1.26
C LYS A 46 -17.24 6.62 -0.85
N LYS A 47 -16.81 6.89 0.40
CA LYS A 47 -16.63 8.26 0.92
C LYS A 47 -15.36 8.92 0.42
N HIS A 48 -14.31 8.13 0.12
CA HIS A 48 -13.00 8.65 -0.24
C HIS A 48 -12.63 8.24 -1.66
N TRP A 49 -12.19 9.22 -2.47
CA TRP A 49 -11.64 8.92 -3.78
C TRP A 49 -10.24 8.33 -3.64
N GLY A 50 -9.88 7.43 -4.54
CA GLY A 50 -8.51 6.91 -4.61
C GLY A 50 -8.04 6.30 -3.30
N MET A 51 -8.72 5.26 -2.80
CA MET A 51 -8.39 4.57 -1.56
C MET A 51 -6.93 4.13 -1.49
N ASP A 52 -6.31 3.87 -2.63
CA ASP A 52 -4.89 3.50 -2.68
C ASP A 52 -3.95 4.62 -2.23
N ARG A 53 -4.41 5.88 -2.15
CA ARG A 53 -3.63 6.95 -1.52
C ARG A 53 -3.26 6.60 -0.08
N PHE A 54 -4.21 6.06 0.67
CA PHE A 54 -4.01 5.67 2.06
C PHE A 54 -3.17 4.40 2.18
N ARG A 55 -3.34 3.45 1.26
CA ARG A 55 -2.51 2.24 1.20
C ARG A 55 -1.06 2.57 0.85
N VAL A 56 -0.83 3.52 -0.05
CA VAL A 56 0.51 4.05 -0.35
C VAL A 56 1.16 4.61 0.92
N THR A 57 0.43 5.44 1.68
CA THR A 57 0.93 5.99 2.94
C THR A 57 1.30 4.89 3.93
N ALA A 58 0.47 3.85 4.06
CA ALA A 58 0.75 2.71 4.94
C ALA A 58 2.00 1.95 4.51
N LEU A 59 2.16 1.68 3.21
CA LEU A 59 3.33 0.99 2.66
C LEU A 59 4.62 1.82 2.85
N GLU A 60 4.57 3.12 2.61
CA GLU A 60 5.71 4.03 2.85
C GLU A 60 6.11 4.06 4.32
N LYS A 61 5.13 4.04 5.21
CA LYS A 61 5.36 3.97 6.66
C LYS A 61 6.07 2.67 7.03
N LEU A 62 5.61 1.54 6.48
CA LEU A 62 6.24 0.24 6.72
C LEU A 62 7.69 0.21 6.25
N LEU A 63 8.02 0.82 5.11
CA LEU A 63 9.39 0.87 4.58
C LEU A 63 10.38 1.63 5.49
N LYS A 64 9.88 2.46 6.40
CA LYS A 64 10.72 3.16 7.38
C LYS A 64 11.15 2.27 8.53
N ASP A 65 10.50 1.12 8.71
CA ASP A 65 10.84 0.18 9.78
C ASP A 65 12.15 -0.54 9.46
N GLN A 66 13.14 -0.33 10.32
CA GLN A 66 14.48 -0.92 10.15
C GLN A 66 14.51 -2.43 10.45
N GLY A 67 13.53 -2.93 11.17
CA GLY A 67 13.39 -4.37 11.48
C GLY A 67 12.81 -5.19 10.33
N LEU A 68 12.35 -4.54 9.26
CA LEU A 68 11.77 -5.23 8.12
C LEU A 68 12.84 -6.01 7.36
N SER A 69 12.62 -7.32 7.16
CA SER A 69 13.56 -8.16 6.42
C SER A 69 13.73 -7.68 4.98
N GLU A 70 14.87 -7.97 4.38
CA GLU A 70 15.17 -7.59 3.00
C GLU A 70 14.12 -8.15 2.01
N PHE A 71 13.72 -9.40 2.19
CA PHE A 71 12.68 -10.01 1.37
C PHE A 71 11.36 -9.24 1.48
N LYS A 72 10.90 -8.97 2.70
CA LYS A 72 9.64 -8.23 2.93
C LYS A 72 9.74 -6.78 2.45
N ARG A 73 10.90 -6.17 2.55
CA ARG A 73 11.16 -4.84 2.01
C ARG A 73 10.98 -4.81 0.49
N LYS A 74 11.56 -5.76 -0.22
CA LYS A 74 11.39 -5.89 -1.68
C LYS A 74 9.93 -6.09 -2.08
N GLU A 75 9.24 -6.97 -1.40
CA GLU A 75 7.81 -7.21 -1.66
C GLU A 75 6.96 -5.97 -1.38
N THR A 76 7.28 -5.22 -0.32
CA THR A 76 6.61 -3.96 0.00
C THR A 76 6.83 -2.91 -1.10
N ILE A 77 8.06 -2.80 -1.63
CA ILE A 77 8.36 -1.89 -2.75
C ILE A 77 7.58 -2.27 -4.00
N LYS A 78 7.50 -3.56 -4.34
CA LYS A 78 6.72 -4.03 -5.49
C LYS A 78 5.24 -3.66 -5.36
N GLU A 79 4.66 -3.90 -4.19
CA GLU A 79 3.27 -3.55 -3.93
C GLU A 79 3.04 -2.03 -3.99
N LEU A 80 3.97 -1.25 -3.46
CA LEU A 80 3.92 0.21 -3.52
C LEU A 80 3.96 0.72 -4.96
N ILE A 81 4.84 0.17 -5.79
CA ILE A 81 4.91 0.49 -7.23
C ILE A 81 3.57 0.18 -7.91
N PHE A 82 2.97 -0.97 -7.62
CA PHE A 82 1.67 -1.36 -8.15
C PHE A 82 0.57 -0.36 -7.75
N LYS A 83 0.49 0.00 -6.47
CA LYS A 83 -0.51 0.97 -5.97
C LYS A 83 -0.32 2.36 -6.59
N LEU A 84 0.93 2.79 -6.74
CA LEU A 84 1.25 4.06 -7.42
C LEU A 84 0.80 4.03 -8.87
N GLN A 85 0.99 2.93 -9.58
CA GLN A 85 0.53 2.80 -10.97
C GLN A 85 -0.99 2.93 -11.09
N VAL A 86 -1.74 2.29 -10.20
CA VAL A 86 -3.21 2.40 -10.16
C VAL A 86 -3.64 3.86 -9.99
N LEU A 87 -3.00 4.58 -9.07
CA LEU A 87 -3.28 6.00 -8.83
C LEU A 87 -2.89 6.89 -10.03
N ILE A 88 -1.76 6.60 -10.68
CA ILE A 88 -1.30 7.30 -11.87
C ILE A 88 -2.33 7.14 -13.00
N ASP A 89 -2.77 5.93 -13.27
CA ASP A 89 -3.74 5.64 -14.32
C ASP A 89 -5.07 6.35 -14.05
N GLY A 90 -5.54 6.30 -12.82
CA GLY A 90 -6.73 7.05 -12.40
C GLY A 90 -6.56 8.57 -12.51
N GLY A 91 -5.38 9.07 -12.16
CA GLY A 91 -5.05 10.50 -12.27
C GLY A 91 -5.01 10.98 -13.71
N ARG A 92 -4.45 10.18 -14.62
CA ARG A 92 -4.44 10.47 -16.06
C ARG A 92 -5.85 10.56 -16.63
N LYS A 93 -6.71 9.60 -16.30
CA LYS A 93 -8.12 9.61 -16.73
C LYS A 93 -8.86 10.87 -16.27
N ARG A 94 -8.50 11.41 -15.11
CA ARG A 94 -9.12 12.60 -14.52
C ARG A 94 -8.35 13.88 -14.82
N LYS A 95 -7.33 13.84 -15.67
CA LYS A 95 -6.48 14.98 -16.07
C LYS A 95 -5.84 15.71 -14.89
N LYS A 96 -5.43 14.96 -13.87
CA LYS A 96 -4.75 15.47 -12.67
C LYS A 96 -3.22 15.46 -12.87
N ASP A 97 -2.72 16.28 -13.77
CA ASP A 97 -1.33 16.23 -14.26
C ASP A 97 -0.29 16.42 -13.16
N ALA A 98 -0.46 17.39 -12.26
CA ALA A 98 0.46 17.63 -11.15
C ALA A 98 0.55 16.44 -10.19
N PHE A 99 -0.59 15.84 -9.88
CA PHE A 99 -0.69 14.63 -9.06
C PHE A 99 0.02 13.44 -9.72
N VAL A 100 -0.25 13.21 -11.00
CA VAL A 100 0.40 12.16 -11.80
C VAL A 100 1.91 12.34 -11.82
N LYS A 101 2.39 13.52 -12.10
CA LYS A 101 3.83 13.83 -12.17
C LYS A 101 4.54 13.54 -10.86
N LYS A 102 3.94 13.91 -9.73
CA LYS A 102 4.46 13.62 -8.39
C LYS A 102 4.58 12.12 -8.13
N LEU A 103 3.55 11.35 -8.49
CA LEU A 103 3.54 9.90 -8.29
C LEU A 103 4.48 9.17 -9.25
N ASP A 104 4.57 9.61 -10.50
CA ASP A 104 5.52 9.05 -11.49
C ASP A 104 6.96 9.19 -11.01
N LYS A 105 7.33 10.34 -10.47
CA LYS A 105 8.66 10.57 -9.91
C LYS A 105 8.95 9.60 -8.76
N LYS A 106 8.02 9.44 -7.83
CA LYS A 106 8.13 8.52 -6.70
C LYS A 106 8.27 7.07 -7.18
N LYS A 107 7.44 6.66 -8.13
CA LYS A 107 7.47 5.32 -8.71
C LYS A 107 8.82 5.02 -9.37
N THR A 108 9.34 5.94 -10.18
CA THR A 108 10.63 5.79 -10.86
C THR A 108 11.78 5.61 -9.87
N MET A 109 11.79 6.35 -8.77
CA MET A 109 12.80 6.19 -7.72
C MET A 109 12.75 4.79 -7.09
N LEU A 110 11.56 4.27 -6.83
CA LEU A 110 11.39 2.91 -6.27
C LEU A 110 11.82 1.82 -7.24
N GLU A 111 11.54 1.99 -8.53
CA GLU A 111 11.98 1.07 -9.59
C GLU A 111 13.50 1.01 -9.69
N VAL A 112 14.18 2.15 -9.54
CA VAL A 112 15.65 2.21 -9.50
C VAL A 112 16.20 1.45 -8.29
N ILE A 113 15.63 1.65 -7.11
CA ILE A 113 16.03 0.94 -5.89
C ILE A 113 15.90 -0.58 -6.09
N LEU A 114 14.76 -1.03 -6.60
CA LEU A 114 14.48 -2.44 -6.83
C LEU A 114 15.41 -3.05 -7.89
N SER A 115 15.75 -2.30 -8.93
CA SER A 115 16.68 -2.72 -9.99
C SER A 115 18.11 -2.87 -9.47
N ASN A 116 18.58 -1.93 -8.66
CA ASN A 116 19.92 -1.98 -8.06
C ASN A 116 20.08 -3.19 -7.13
N GLU A 117 19.05 -3.53 -6.39
CA GLU A 117 19.05 -4.73 -5.54
C GLU A 117 19.11 -6.03 -6.35
N ARG A 118 18.44 -6.10 -7.52
CA ARG A 118 18.52 -7.27 -8.41
C ARG A 118 19.93 -7.53 -8.95
N ASN A 119 20.68 -6.46 -9.18
CA ASN A 119 22.05 -6.54 -9.71
C ASN A 119 23.10 -6.82 -8.63
N GLY A 120 22.70 -7.14 -7.40
CA GLY A 120 23.62 -7.39 -6.29
C GLY A 120 24.44 -6.18 -5.87
N LYS A 121 24.05 -4.99 -6.30
CA LYS A 121 24.64 -3.71 -5.90
C LYS A 121 23.83 -3.18 -4.71
N VAL A 122 24.34 -3.43 -3.57
CA VAL A 122 23.81 -2.88 -2.33
C VAL A 122 24.34 -1.46 -2.17
#